data_96cd3b8c5ea3e9317e73ea45a941d46d
#
_entry.id   96cd3b8c5ea3e9317e73ea45a941d46d
#
_cell.length_a   1.000
_cell.length_b   1.000
_cell.length_c   1.000
_cell.angle_alpha   90.00
_cell.angle_beta   90.00
_cell.angle_gamma   90.00
#
_symmetry.space_group_name_H-M   'P 1'
#
loop_
_entity.id
_entity.type
_entity.pdbx_description
1 polymer ?
#
loop_
_entity_poly.entity_id
_entity_poly.type
_entity_poly.pdbx_seq_one_letter_code
_entity_poly.pdbx_strand_id
1 'polypeptide(L)'
;MSTWIQTKRKQAGLSQTEVATVLGVSRPTYNKIEKGDIKPTDEQKAILASVLNVSKETVEKDSFSKEITFDVKIKEVPKENADRFKQVLLYIISKVGSRPNIGQTALYKLLYFIDFDYYEKYQKYLIGAKYIKNTYGPTPVSFAKIARELKVKGELVEVTSKHFSYDQKKYLVTAEPDVSLLSASELKHIDDELVRLASKSARELSDLSHIDTPWKVAKDKQELNYRHVFYRPDETSVSDN
;
A
#
# COMPACT_ATOMS: atom_id res chain seq x y z
N MET A 1 3.36 -28.87 -13.40
CA MET A 1 3.48 -27.71 -12.48
C MET A 1 4.18 -26.57 -13.21
N SER A 2 3.78 -25.34 -13.02
CA SER A 2 4.44 -24.18 -13.65
C SER A 2 5.76 -23.91 -12.94
N THR A 3 6.85 -23.79 -13.68
CA THR A 3 8.14 -23.44 -13.10
C THR A 3 8.14 -21.96 -12.69
N TRP A 4 9.06 -21.58 -11.80
CA TRP A 4 9.16 -20.19 -11.37
C TRP A 4 9.51 -19.25 -12.55
N ILE A 5 10.38 -19.67 -13.47
CA ILE A 5 10.73 -18.92 -14.69
C ILE A 5 9.47 -18.61 -15.49
N GLN A 6 8.59 -19.62 -15.69
CA GLN A 6 7.32 -19.42 -16.38
C GLN A 6 6.41 -18.43 -15.64
N THR A 7 6.37 -18.52 -14.31
CA THR A 7 5.58 -17.61 -13.48
C THR A 7 6.09 -16.18 -13.60
N LYS A 8 7.40 -15.97 -13.46
CA LYS A 8 8.03 -14.64 -13.57
C LYS A 8 7.89 -14.05 -14.98
N ARG A 9 8.11 -14.86 -16.02
CA ARG A 9 7.88 -14.43 -17.40
C ARG A 9 6.45 -13.95 -17.63
N LYS A 10 5.45 -14.71 -17.18
CA LYS A 10 4.05 -14.32 -17.30
C LYS A 10 3.72 -13.06 -16.51
N GLN A 11 4.31 -12.89 -15.31
CA GLN A 11 4.16 -11.67 -14.50
C GLN A 11 4.77 -10.46 -15.20
N ALA A 12 5.88 -10.64 -15.92
CA ALA A 12 6.51 -9.61 -16.74
C ALA A 12 5.78 -9.36 -18.08
N GLY A 13 4.68 -10.08 -18.38
CA GLY A 13 3.93 -9.93 -19.63
C GLY A 13 4.65 -10.45 -20.88
N LEU A 14 5.73 -11.22 -20.72
CA LEU A 14 6.59 -11.65 -21.82
C LEU A 14 6.13 -13.00 -22.42
N SER A 15 6.22 -13.12 -23.75
CA SER A 15 6.07 -14.39 -24.45
C SER A 15 7.34 -15.24 -24.38
N GLN A 16 7.22 -16.56 -24.59
CA GLN A 16 8.41 -17.43 -24.71
C GLN A 16 9.33 -17.04 -25.85
N THR A 17 8.78 -16.50 -26.95
CA THR A 17 9.54 -16.08 -28.10
C THR A 17 10.39 -14.84 -27.78
N GLU A 18 9.85 -13.87 -27.09
CA GLU A 18 10.59 -12.65 -26.69
C GLU A 18 11.78 -13.00 -25.80
N VAL A 19 11.56 -13.84 -24.75
CA VAL A 19 12.66 -14.23 -23.87
C VAL A 19 13.68 -15.10 -24.58
N ALA A 20 13.26 -16.00 -25.48
CA ALA A 20 14.18 -16.82 -26.30
C ALA A 20 15.07 -15.93 -27.19
N THR A 21 14.50 -14.90 -27.80
CA THR A 21 15.23 -13.94 -28.64
C THR A 21 16.29 -13.20 -27.84
N VAL A 22 15.95 -12.70 -26.66
CA VAL A 22 16.89 -11.97 -25.80
C VAL A 22 18.01 -12.91 -25.27
N LEU A 23 17.70 -14.18 -25.02
CA LEU A 23 18.67 -15.21 -24.62
C LEU A 23 19.53 -15.73 -25.77
N GLY A 24 19.26 -15.34 -27.03
CA GLY A 24 19.97 -15.85 -28.18
C GLY A 24 19.74 -17.35 -28.45
N VAL A 25 18.58 -17.89 -28.06
CA VAL A 25 18.23 -19.31 -28.24
C VAL A 25 16.94 -19.50 -29.02
N SER A 26 16.70 -20.71 -29.52
CA SER A 26 15.43 -21.03 -30.14
C SER A 26 14.31 -21.12 -29.08
N ARG A 27 13.06 -20.83 -29.47
CA ARG A 27 11.90 -20.98 -28.59
C ARG A 27 11.76 -22.40 -28.00
N PRO A 28 11.99 -23.51 -28.75
CA PRO A 28 12.04 -24.85 -28.16
C PRO A 28 13.12 -25.04 -27.11
N THR A 29 14.30 -24.45 -27.32
CA THR A 29 15.41 -24.48 -26.34
C THR A 29 15.03 -23.71 -25.08
N TYR A 30 14.44 -22.51 -25.22
CA TYR A 30 13.95 -21.72 -24.08
C TYR A 30 12.86 -22.49 -23.31
N ASN A 31 11.93 -23.16 -24.01
CA ASN A 31 10.90 -23.95 -23.35
C ASN A 31 11.51 -25.08 -22.47
N LYS A 32 12.61 -25.70 -22.90
CA LYS A 32 13.34 -26.68 -22.09
C LYS A 32 14.02 -26.02 -20.88
N ILE A 33 14.62 -24.83 -21.05
CA ILE A 33 15.16 -24.04 -19.93
C ILE A 33 14.03 -23.66 -18.95
N GLU A 34 12.91 -23.17 -19.46
CA GLU A 34 11.76 -22.78 -18.64
C GLU A 34 11.19 -23.97 -17.84
N LYS A 35 11.24 -25.18 -18.38
CA LYS A 35 10.80 -26.40 -17.70
C LYS A 35 11.85 -27.00 -16.74
N GLY A 36 13.09 -26.51 -16.81
CA GLY A 36 14.20 -27.06 -16.03
C GLY A 36 14.87 -28.27 -16.66
N ASP A 37 14.53 -28.65 -17.90
CA ASP A 37 15.12 -29.77 -18.63
C ASP A 37 16.56 -29.46 -19.11
N ILE A 38 16.88 -28.18 -19.28
CA ILE A 38 18.20 -27.66 -19.66
C ILE A 38 18.59 -26.56 -18.67
N LYS A 39 19.80 -26.62 -18.11
CA LYS A 39 20.36 -25.56 -17.28
C LYS A 39 20.87 -24.42 -18.18
N PRO A 40 20.46 -23.15 -17.89
CA PRO A 40 21.01 -22.01 -18.60
C PRO A 40 22.48 -21.80 -18.26
N THR A 41 23.26 -21.29 -19.20
CA THR A 41 24.65 -20.86 -18.97
C THR A 41 24.69 -19.66 -18.01
N ASP A 42 25.88 -19.35 -17.46
CA ASP A 42 26.00 -18.21 -16.52
C ASP A 42 25.69 -16.86 -17.20
N GLU A 43 25.99 -16.74 -18.48
CA GLU A 43 25.60 -15.59 -19.29
C GLU A 43 24.07 -15.52 -19.46
N GLN A 44 23.43 -16.64 -19.78
CA GLN A 44 21.98 -16.74 -19.90
C GLN A 44 21.27 -16.51 -18.57
N LYS A 45 21.86 -16.91 -17.43
CA LYS A 45 21.33 -16.60 -16.10
C LYS A 45 21.36 -15.10 -15.83
N ALA A 46 22.42 -14.40 -16.19
CA ALA A 46 22.51 -12.95 -16.04
C ALA A 46 21.45 -12.22 -16.88
N ILE A 47 21.25 -12.67 -18.12
CA ILE A 47 20.21 -12.13 -19.01
C ILE A 47 18.81 -12.43 -18.44
N LEU A 48 18.55 -13.65 -17.98
CA LEU A 48 17.28 -14.03 -17.33
C LEU A 48 17.00 -13.18 -16.09
N ALA A 49 18.01 -12.95 -15.25
CA ALA A 49 17.89 -12.10 -14.08
C ALA A 49 17.44 -10.69 -14.45
N SER A 50 18.04 -10.09 -15.48
CA SER A 50 17.70 -8.77 -15.98
C SER A 50 16.28 -8.73 -16.59
N VAL A 51 15.96 -9.67 -17.49
CA VAL A 51 14.68 -9.70 -18.23
C VAL A 51 13.49 -10.00 -17.33
N LEU A 52 13.69 -10.84 -16.31
CA LEU A 52 12.66 -11.24 -15.35
C LEU A 52 12.64 -10.35 -14.10
N ASN A 53 13.51 -9.34 -14.05
CA ASN A 53 13.67 -8.40 -12.92
C ASN A 53 13.85 -9.13 -11.57
N VAL A 54 14.81 -10.06 -11.53
CA VAL A 54 15.17 -10.83 -10.33
C VAL A 54 16.67 -10.74 -10.08
N SER A 55 17.12 -10.98 -8.84
CA SER A 55 18.56 -10.99 -8.55
C SER A 55 19.27 -12.18 -9.21
N LYS A 56 20.56 -12.01 -9.53
CA LYS A 56 21.39 -13.06 -10.13
C LYS A 56 21.47 -14.29 -9.23
N GLU A 57 21.54 -14.09 -7.91
CA GLU A 57 21.52 -15.18 -6.92
C GLU A 57 20.21 -15.98 -6.95
N THR A 58 19.11 -15.38 -7.34
CA THR A 58 17.81 -16.06 -7.51
C THR A 58 17.84 -17.02 -8.68
N VAL A 59 18.59 -16.69 -9.74
CA VAL A 59 18.74 -17.57 -10.91
C VAL A 59 19.83 -18.65 -10.68
N GLU A 60 20.83 -18.38 -9.84
CA GLU A 60 21.92 -19.30 -9.51
C GLU A 60 21.52 -20.38 -8.51
N LYS A 61 20.66 -20.07 -7.56
CA LYS A 61 20.14 -21.05 -6.62
C LYS A 61 19.12 -21.95 -7.31
N ASP A 62 19.58 -23.08 -7.81
CA ASP A 62 18.77 -24.18 -8.39
C ASP A 62 17.86 -24.85 -7.34
N SER A 63 17.32 -24.06 -6.40
CA SER A 63 16.52 -24.52 -5.27
C SER A 63 15.04 -24.18 -5.44
N PHE A 64 14.47 -24.56 -6.61
CA PHE A 64 13.05 -24.42 -6.87
C PHE A 64 12.20 -25.66 -6.52
N SER A 65 12.68 -26.49 -5.62
CA SER A 65 11.89 -27.58 -5.03
C SER A 65 11.55 -27.37 -3.55
N LYS A 66 11.80 -26.19 -3.01
CA LYS A 66 11.17 -25.72 -1.77
C LYS A 66 10.61 -24.35 -2.05
N GLU A 67 9.35 -24.15 -1.67
CA GLU A 67 8.85 -22.82 -1.43
C GLU A 67 10.00 -22.02 -0.82
N ILE A 68 10.56 -21.05 -1.56
CA ILE A 68 11.28 -20.00 -0.92
C ILE A 68 10.18 -19.24 -0.16
N THR A 69 9.82 -19.74 0.99
CA THR A 69 9.54 -18.85 2.07
C THR A 69 10.79 -18.00 2.15
N PHE A 70 10.74 -16.82 1.54
CA PHE A 70 11.52 -15.74 2.01
C PHE A 70 11.23 -15.69 3.50
N ASP A 71 12.16 -16.16 4.29
CA ASP A 71 12.25 -15.85 5.70
C ASP A 71 12.83 -14.42 5.82
N VAL A 72 12.26 -13.49 5.01
CA VAL A 72 11.87 -12.24 5.58
C VAL A 72 10.88 -12.71 6.63
N LYS A 73 11.27 -12.73 7.90
CA LYS A 73 10.32 -12.72 9.00
C LYS A 73 9.26 -11.74 8.55
N ILE A 74 8.18 -12.26 7.95
CA ILE A 74 6.96 -11.52 7.75
C ILE A 74 6.62 -11.21 9.19
N LYS A 75 6.98 -10.01 9.64
CA LYS A 75 6.34 -9.47 10.83
C LYS A 75 4.90 -9.57 10.43
N GLU A 76 4.20 -10.53 11.02
CA GLU A 76 2.76 -10.71 10.85
C GLU A 76 2.20 -9.31 10.80
N VAL A 77 1.32 -9.05 9.82
CA VAL A 77 0.64 -7.76 9.79
C VAL A 77 0.15 -7.56 11.22
N PRO A 78 0.68 -6.57 11.97
CA PRO A 78 0.35 -6.46 13.37
C PRO A 78 -1.17 -6.39 13.43
N LYS A 79 -1.76 -7.20 14.30
CA LYS A 79 -3.19 -7.12 14.57
C LYS A 79 -3.48 -5.64 14.78
N GLU A 80 -4.31 -5.07 13.92
CA GLU A 80 -4.64 -3.64 13.90
C GLU A 80 -4.70 -3.13 15.34
N ASN A 81 -3.86 -2.18 15.69
CA ASN A 81 -3.85 -1.62 17.04
C ASN A 81 -4.98 -0.59 17.12
N ALA A 82 -6.14 -1.04 17.60
CA ALA A 82 -7.34 -0.22 17.67
C ALA A 82 -7.15 1.04 18.54
N ASP A 83 -6.37 0.96 19.60
CA ASP A 83 -6.12 2.14 20.46
C ASP A 83 -5.21 3.13 19.74
N ARG A 84 -4.20 2.65 19.05
CA ARG A 84 -3.34 3.47 18.22
C ARG A 84 -4.13 4.12 17.07
N PHE A 85 -5.02 3.40 16.41
CA PHE A 85 -5.91 3.96 15.41
C PHE A 85 -6.78 5.08 15.97
N LYS A 86 -7.37 4.89 17.17
CA LYS A 86 -8.17 5.92 17.85
C LYS A 86 -7.37 7.21 18.02
N GLN A 87 -6.16 7.11 18.56
CA GLN A 87 -5.33 8.28 18.83
C GLN A 87 -4.85 8.98 17.56
N VAL A 88 -4.44 8.24 16.53
CA VAL A 88 -4.10 8.81 15.22
C VAL A 88 -5.30 9.50 14.60
N LEU A 89 -6.49 8.89 14.65
CA LEU A 89 -7.72 9.50 14.13
C LEU A 89 -8.06 10.79 14.89
N LEU A 90 -8.04 10.78 16.22
CA LEU A 90 -8.28 11.98 17.03
C LEU A 90 -7.24 13.06 16.74
N TYR A 91 -5.97 12.70 16.62
CA TYR A 91 -4.90 13.64 16.28
C TYR A 91 -5.11 14.29 14.91
N ILE A 92 -5.42 13.52 13.88
CA ILE A 92 -5.71 14.05 12.55
C ILE A 92 -6.91 15.01 12.60
N ILE A 93 -8.00 14.61 13.27
CA ILE A 93 -9.21 15.43 13.36
C ILE A 93 -8.95 16.71 14.17
N SER A 94 -8.16 16.68 15.25
CA SER A 94 -7.80 17.87 16.02
C SER A 94 -7.08 18.92 15.16
N LYS A 95 -6.23 18.48 14.22
CA LYS A 95 -5.46 19.37 13.34
C LYS A 95 -6.28 19.91 12.15
N VAL A 96 -7.12 19.10 11.56
CA VAL A 96 -7.75 19.45 10.27
C VAL A 96 -9.27 19.26 10.21
N GLY A 97 -9.92 18.68 11.23
CA GLY A 97 -11.33 18.33 11.20
C GLY A 97 -12.27 19.53 11.05
N SER A 98 -11.86 20.72 11.51
CA SER A 98 -12.62 21.97 11.33
C SER A 98 -12.61 22.50 9.90
N ARG A 99 -11.64 22.09 9.05
CA ARG A 99 -11.53 22.61 7.67
C ARG A 99 -12.75 22.23 6.84
N PRO A 100 -13.29 23.10 5.99
CA PRO A 100 -14.53 22.86 5.24
C PRO A 100 -14.42 21.69 4.26
N ASN A 101 -13.24 21.44 3.69
CA ASN A 101 -12.97 20.37 2.73
C ASN A 101 -12.76 18.99 3.39
N ILE A 102 -12.62 18.93 4.73
CA ILE A 102 -12.33 17.67 5.44
C ILE A 102 -13.64 17.07 5.97
N GLY A 103 -14.18 16.16 5.19
CA GLY A 103 -15.26 15.26 5.60
C GLY A 103 -14.79 13.82 5.70
N GLN A 104 -15.72 12.90 5.92
CA GLN A 104 -15.43 11.48 6.09
C GLN A 104 -14.61 10.89 4.96
N THR A 105 -14.92 11.20 3.70
CA THR A 105 -14.17 10.71 2.53
C THR A 105 -12.73 11.20 2.53
N ALA A 106 -12.50 12.48 2.83
CA ALA A 106 -11.16 13.03 2.94
C ALA A 106 -10.37 12.37 4.08
N LEU A 107 -10.99 12.16 5.25
CA LEU A 107 -10.35 11.45 6.37
C LEU A 107 -9.90 10.02 6.01
N TYR A 108 -10.69 9.29 5.22
CA TYR A 108 -10.29 7.96 4.74
C TYR A 108 -9.00 7.99 3.92
N LYS A 109 -8.85 9.01 3.07
CA LYS A 109 -7.67 9.16 2.22
C LYS A 109 -6.46 9.66 3.01
N LEU A 110 -6.67 10.58 3.95
CA LEU A 110 -5.60 11.02 4.85
C LEU A 110 -5.05 9.84 5.67
N LEU A 111 -5.93 9.03 6.29
CA LEU A 111 -5.53 7.83 7.01
C LEU A 111 -4.77 6.85 6.13
N TYR A 112 -5.26 6.64 4.90
CA TYR A 112 -4.63 5.74 3.94
C TYR A 112 -3.21 6.20 3.58
N PHE A 113 -3.05 7.44 3.14
CA PHE A 113 -1.73 7.95 2.76
C PHE A 113 -0.78 7.99 3.95
N ILE A 114 -1.20 8.49 5.11
CA ILE A 114 -0.38 8.53 6.32
C ILE A 114 0.17 7.13 6.68
N ASP A 115 -0.66 6.09 6.60
CA ASP A 115 -0.28 4.73 6.99
C ASP A 115 0.60 4.04 5.92
N PHE A 116 0.25 4.20 4.63
CA PHE A 116 0.97 3.60 3.51
C PHE A 116 2.29 4.32 3.21
N ASP A 117 2.33 5.65 3.34
CA ASP A 117 3.54 6.45 3.13
C ASP A 117 4.55 6.24 4.26
N TYR A 118 4.06 6.04 5.49
CA TYR A 118 4.91 5.63 6.60
C TYR A 118 5.54 4.26 6.33
N TYR A 119 4.76 3.32 5.80
CA TYR A 119 5.28 2.00 5.45
C TYR A 119 6.29 2.05 4.31
N GLU A 120 6.07 2.88 3.31
CA GLU A 120 7.04 3.09 2.22
C GLU A 120 8.38 3.61 2.73
N LYS A 121 8.36 4.66 3.57
CA LYS A 121 9.57 5.29 4.11
C LYS A 121 10.33 4.42 5.10
N TYR A 122 9.61 3.75 5.99
CA TYR A 122 10.23 3.13 7.17
C TYR A 122 10.09 1.61 7.23
N GLN A 123 9.35 0.99 6.32
CA GLN A 123 9.01 -0.44 6.31
C GLN A 123 8.41 -0.91 7.65
N LYS A 124 7.69 -0.01 8.30
CA LYS A 124 6.98 -0.23 9.57
C LYS A 124 5.55 0.26 9.44
N TYR A 125 4.66 -0.38 10.17
CA TYR A 125 3.27 0.09 10.23
C TYR A 125 3.15 1.24 11.22
N LEU A 126 2.46 2.32 10.85
CA LEU A 126 2.08 3.39 11.77
C LEU A 126 0.81 2.97 12.53
N ILE A 127 -0.26 2.68 11.84
CA ILE A 127 -1.50 2.12 12.38
C ILE A 127 -1.57 0.62 12.07
N GLY A 128 -1.22 0.24 10.85
CA GLY A 128 -1.39 -1.10 10.30
C GLY A 128 -2.85 -1.46 10.07
N ALA A 129 -3.67 -0.47 9.72
CA ALA A 129 -5.09 -0.66 9.49
C ALA A 129 -5.37 -1.44 8.20
N LYS A 130 -6.49 -2.16 8.19
CA LYS A 130 -6.97 -2.82 6.97
C LYS A 130 -7.74 -1.83 6.11
N TYR A 131 -7.32 -1.70 4.86
CA TYR A 131 -8.00 -0.88 3.86
C TYR A 131 -8.50 -1.77 2.73
N ILE A 132 -9.69 -1.48 2.22
CA ILE A 132 -10.26 -2.18 1.07
C ILE A 132 -10.38 -1.25 -0.12
N LYS A 133 -10.27 -1.82 -1.33
CA LYS A 133 -10.63 -1.12 -2.55
C LYS A 133 -12.12 -0.83 -2.58
N ASN A 134 -12.47 0.44 -2.68
CA ASN A 134 -13.84 0.88 -2.82
C ASN A 134 -13.95 1.90 -3.95
N THR A 135 -15.15 2.13 -4.48
CA THR A 135 -15.44 3.00 -5.64
C THR A 135 -14.82 4.40 -5.50
N TYR A 136 -14.85 4.98 -4.30
CA TYR A 136 -14.30 6.30 -4.03
C TYR A 136 -12.89 6.26 -3.42
N GLY A 137 -12.13 5.16 -3.66
CA GLY A 137 -10.77 4.97 -3.19
C GLY A 137 -10.67 4.15 -1.91
N PRO A 138 -9.46 4.04 -1.32
CA PRO A 138 -9.19 3.25 -0.12
C PRO A 138 -10.14 3.60 1.02
N THR A 139 -10.67 2.57 1.67
CA THR A 139 -11.59 2.72 2.80
C THR A 139 -11.08 1.88 3.97
N PRO A 140 -10.78 2.49 5.14
CA PRO A 140 -10.36 1.76 6.34
C PRO A 140 -11.53 0.98 6.93
N VAL A 141 -11.38 -0.33 7.09
CA VAL A 141 -12.46 -1.27 7.49
C VAL A 141 -12.98 -0.95 8.89
N SER A 142 -12.09 -0.63 9.82
CA SER A 142 -12.43 -0.43 11.24
C SER A 142 -12.92 0.98 11.56
N PHE A 143 -12.87 1.92 10.63
CA PHE A 143 -13.20 3.33 10.90
C PHE A 143 -14.58 3.50 11.53
N ALA A 144 -15.62 2.88 10.96
CA ALA A 144 -16.99 3.04 11.44
C ALA A 144 -17.17 2.54 12.89
N LYS A 145 -16.51 1.44 13.25
CA LYS A 145 -16.48 0.89 14.60
C LYS A 145 -15.77 1.85 15.55
N ILE A 146 -14.56 2.29 15.18
CA ILE A 146 -13.74 3.19 15.99
C ILE A 146 -14.43 4.53 16.19
N ALA A 147 -14.97 5.14 15.16
CA ALA A 147 -15.72 6.40 15.28
C ALA A 147 -16.94 6.27 16.20
N ARG A 148 -17.65 5.11 16.16
CA ARG A 148 -18.76 4.85 17.07
C ARG A 148 -18.28 4.76 18.53
N GLU A 149 -17.20 4.04 18.79
CA GLU A 149 -16.63 3.90 20.13
C GLU A 149 -16.21 5.26 20.71
N LEU A 150 -15.55 6.09 19.91
CA LEU A 150 -15.14 7.44 20.30
C LEU A 150 -16.35 8.35 20.58
N LYS A 151 -17.41 8.24 19.76
CA LYS A 151 -18.66 8.99 20.00
C LYS A 151 -19.34 8.57 21.30
N VAL A 152 -19.41 7.27 21.59
CA VAL A 152 -19.99 6.75 22.86
C VAL A 152 -19.19 7.24 24.06
N LYS A 153 -17.87 7.36 23.94
CA LYS A 153 -17.01 7.93 25.00
C LYS A 153 -17.10 9.45 25.12
N GLY A 154 -17.75 10.13 24.18
CA GLY A 154 -17.80 11.58 24.16
C GLY A 154 -16.49 12.24 23.70
N GLU A 155 -15.57 11.50 23.09
CA GLU A 155 -14.29 12.02 22.59
C GLU A 155 -14.39 12.56 21.15
N LEU A 156 -15.45 12.20 20.44
CA LEU A 156 -15.72 12.57 19.05
C LEU A 156 -17.19 12.96 18.83
N VAL A 157 -17.41 14.03 18.10
CA VAL A 157 -18.75 14.45 17.63
C VAL A 157 -18.82 14.36 16.11
N GLU A 158 -19.89 13.73 15.62
CA GLU A 158 -20.23 13.70 14.20
C GLU A 158 -21.28 14.79 13.92
N VAL A 159 -21.00 15.65 12.97
CA VAL A 159 -21.93 16.68 12.52
C VAL A 159 -22.16 16.56 11.02
N THR A 160 -23.38 16.82 10.57
CA THR A 160 -23.68 16.94 9.16
C THR A 160 -23.59 18.42 8.78
N SER A 161 -22.76 18.72 7.79
CA SER A 161 -22.63 20.07 7.24
C SER A 161 -22.87 20.03 5.73
N LYS A 162 -23.28 21.14 5.15
CA LYS A 162 -23.34 21.28 3.69
C LYS A 162 -21.99 21.75 3.17
N HIS A 163 -21.47 21.02 2.19
CA HIS A 163 -20.32 21.45 1.40
C HIS A 163 -20.80 21.62 -0.04
N PHE A 164 -20.89 22.86 -0.51
CA PHE A 164 -21.67 23.23 -1.70
C PHE A 164 -23.12 22.71 -1.59
N SER A 165 -23.57 21.85 -2.52
CA SER A 165 -24.93 21.29 -2.57
C SER A 165 -25.04 19.90 -1.92
N TYR A 166 -23.97 19.34 -1.35
CA TYR A 166 -23.95 17.97 -0.83
C TYR A 166 -23.84 17.94 0.69
N ASP A 167 -24.56 17.02 1.32
CA ASP A 167 -24.41 16.74 2.74
C ASP A 167 -23.08 16.01 2.99
N GLN A 168 -22.32 16.53 3.93
CA GLN A 168 -21.01 16.02 4.31
C GLN A 168 -21.01 15.67 5.78
N LYS A 169 -20.60 14.44 6.11
CA LYS A 169 -20.31 14.06 7.49
C LYS A 169 -18.95 14.59 7.88
N LYS A 170 -18.91 15.33 8.97
CA LYS A 170 -17.69 15.86 9.59
C LYS A 170 -17.53 15.32 10.99
N TYR A 171 -16.30 15.31 11.44
CA TYR A 171 -15.95 14.87 12.77
C TYR A 171 -15.14 15.97 13.48
N LEU A 172 -15.47 16.21 14.74
CA LEU A 172 -14.79 17.16 15.60
C LEU A 172 -14.40 16.44 16.90
N VAL A 173 -13.22 16.73 17.40
CA VAL A 173 -12.76 16.20 18.69
C VAL A 173 -13.28 17.08 19.83
N THR A 174 -13.56 16.44 20.94
CA THR A 174 -14.03 17.11 22.18
C THR A 174 -13.04 16.95 23.32
N ALA A 175 -11.98 16.14 23.10
CA ALA A 175 -10.90 15.93 24.05
C ALA A 175 -9.56 15.96 23.31
N GLU A 176 -8.49 16.31 24.02
CA GLU A 176 -7.13 16.24 23.49
C GLU A 176 -6.74 14.78 23.20
N PRO A 177 -6.14 14.48 22.03
CA PRO A 177 -5.67 13.15 21.71
C PRO A 177 -4.52 12.73 22.64
N ASP A 178 -4.54 11.49 23.12
CA ASP A 178 -3.42 10.91 23.84
C ASP A 178 -2.33 10.47 22.85
N VAL A 179 -1.31 11.31 22.71
CA VAL A 179 -0.18 11.06 21.80
C VAL A 179 0.91 10.19 22.43
N SER A 180 0.75 9.69 23.66
CA SER A 180 1.76 8.86 24.34
C SER A 180 2.06 7.54 23.61
N LEU A 181 1.12 7.07 22.78
CA LEU A 181 1.27 5.88 21.94
C LEU A 181 2.06 6.13 20.65
N LEU A 182 2.44 7.37 20.37
CA LEU A 182 3.12 7.79 19.14
C LEU A 182 4.49 8.38 19.47
N SER A 183 5.50 7.98 18.73
CA SER A 183 6.82 8.61 18.83
C SER A 183 6.82 10.00 18.16
N ALA A 184 7.80 10.84 18.50
CA ALA A 184 7.97 12.14 17.88
C ALA A 184 8.16 12.05 16.34
N SER A 185 8.82 11.00 15.84
CA SER A 185 8.99 10.77 14.41
C SER A 185 7.69 10.40 13.71
N GLU A 186 6.81 9.66 14.37
CA GLU A 186 5.48 9.31 13.84
C GLU A 186 4.55 10.51 13.82
N LEU A 187 4.56 11.33 14.87
CA LEU A 187 3.81 12.59 14.91
C LEU A 187 4.29 13.53 13.79
N LYS A 188 5.61 13.68 13.64
CA LYS A 188 6.19 14.48 12.56
C LYS A 188 5.74 13.98 11.19
N HIS A 189 5.76 12.66 10.95
CA HIS A 189 5.29 12.11 9.69
C HIS A 189 3.81 12.42 9.45
N ILE A 190 2.94 12.28 10.46
CA ILE A 190 1.52 12.66 10.33
C ILE A 190 1.39 14.15 9.97
N ASP A 191 2.11 15.02 10.66
CA ASP A 191 2.06 16.46 10.38
C ASP A 191 2.56 16.79 8.97
N ASP A 192 3.66 16.20 8.50
CA ASP A 192 4.20 16.38 7.14
C ASP A 192 3.15 15.94 6.09
N GLU A 193 2.49 14.81 6.29
CA GLU A 193 1.43 14.34 5.39
C GLU A 193 0.17 15.23 5.42
N LEU A 194 -0.18 15.76 6.58
CA LEU A 194 -1.29 16.73 6.68
C LEU A 194 -0.95 18.04 5.96
N VAL A 195 0.30 18.51 6.03
CA VAL A 195 0.75 19.68 5.25
C VAL A 195 0.64 19.40 3.76
N ARG A 196 1.02 18.24 3.29
CA ARG A 196 0.98 17.83 1.87
C ARG A 196 -0.44 17.64 1.33
N LEU A 197 -1.35 17.10 2.15
CA LEU A 197 -2.62 16.55 1.66
C LEU A 197 -3.87 17.29 2.15
N ALA A 198 -3.85 17.94 3.33
CA ALA A 198 -5.08 18.43 3.95
C ALA A 198 -5.66 19.70 3.31
N SER A 199 -4.96 20.33 2.36
CA SER A 199 -5.51 21.41 1.54
C SER A 199 -6.35 20.90 0.34
N LYS A 200 -6.17 19.62 -0.04
CA LYS A 200 -6.85 18.99 -1.17
C LYS A 200 -8.31 18.71 -0.84
N SER A 201 -9.18 18.79 -1.84
CA SER A 201 -10.57 18.35 -1.74
C SER A 201 -10.66 16.83 -1.64
N ALA A 202 -11.81 16.32 -1.18
CA ALA A 202 -12.08 14.88 -1.16
C ALA A 202 -11.96 14.21 -2.55
N ARG A 203 -12.29 14.97 -3.62
CA ARG A 203 -12.15 14.52 -5.00
C ARG A 203 -10.68 14.39 -5.39
N GLU A 204 -9.87 15.42 -5.18
CA GLU A 204 -8.43 15.37 -5.49
C GLU A 204 -7.71 14.26 -4.73
N LEU A 205 -8.06 14.06 -3.45
CA LEU A 205 -7.53 12.94 -2.66
C LEU A 205 -7.98 11.58 -3.21
N SER A 206 -9.23 11.47 -3.69
CA SER A 206 -9.71 10.25 -4.33
C SER A 206 -8.98 9.99 -5.65
N ASP A 207 -8.85 11.00 -6.51
CA ASP A 207 -8.15 10.89 -7.78
C ASP A 207 -6.68 10.49 -7.56
N LEU A 208 -5.99 11.09 -6.59
CA LEU A 208 -4.64 10.70 -6.19
C LEU A 208 -4.58 9.24 -5.72
N SER A 209 -5.55 8.80 -4.93
CA SER A 209 -5.59 7.41 -4.44
C SER A 209 -5.89 6.38 -5.54
N HIS A 210 -6.55 6.80 -6.64
CA HIS A 210 -6.89 5.92 -7.76
C HIS A 210 -5.71 5.63 -8.69
N ILE A 211 -4.72 6.51 -8.73
CA ILE A 211 -3.47 6.25 -9.46
C ILE A 211 -2.46 5.48 -8.61
N ASP A 212 -2.67 5.40 -7.30
CA ASP A 212 -1.77 4.71 -6.38
C ASP A 212 -1.80 3.19 -6.58
N THR A 213 -0.61 2.58 -6.67
CA THR A 213 -0.45 1.17 -7.01
C THR A 213 -1.19 0.22 -6.06
N PRO A 214 -1.16 0.37 -4.71
CA PRO A 214 -1.92 -0.51 -3.83
C PRO A 214 -3.42 -0.58 -4.15
N TRP A 215 -4.04 0.56 -4.50
CA TRP A 215 -5.44 0.58 -4.88
C TRP A 215 -5.67 0.08 -6.31
N LYS A 216 -4.80 0.49 -7.24
CA LYS A 216 -4.94 0.20 -8.67
C LYS A 216 -4.93 -1.31 -8.96
N VAL A 217 -4.03 -2.06 -8.32
CA VAL A 217 -3.84 -3.51 -8.57
C VAL A 217 -4.81 -4.40 -7.80
N ALA A 218 -5.46 -3.91 -6.75
CA ALA A 218 -6.44 -4.66 -5.98
C ALA A 218 -7.74 -4.87 -6.78
N LYS A 219 -8.45 -5.97 -6.53
CA LYS A 219 -9.81 -6.20 -7.03
C LYS A 219 -10.81 -5.43 -6.17
N ASP A 220 -12.02 -5.17 -6.70
CA ASP A 220 -13.08 -4.51 -5.92
C ASP A 220 -13.32 -5.24 -4.59
N LYS A 221 -13.47 -4.47 -3.50
CA LYS A 221 -13.61 -4.94 -2.11
C LYS A 221 -12.43 -5.77 -1.57
N GLN A 222 -11.37 -5.97 -2.32
CA GLN A 222 -10.17 -6.64 -1.85
C GLN A 222 -9.40 -5.76 -0.86
N GLU A 223 -8.77 -6.39 0.14
CA GLU A 223 -7.84 -5.75 1.05
C GLU A 223 -6.59 -5.28 0.29
N LEU A 224 -6.13 -4.07 0.58
CA LEU A 224 -4.96 -3.48 -0.04
C LEU A 224 -3.69 -4.00 0.65
N ASN A 225 -2.71 -4.36 -0.17
CA ASN A 225 -1.44 -4.84 0.35
C ASN A 225 -0.45 -3.66 0.47
N TYR A 226 0.05 -3.42 1.68
CA TYR A 226 1.05 -2.38 1.96
C TYR A 226 2.32 -2.51 1.10
N ARG A 227 2.75 -3.73 0.78
CA ARG A 227 3.95 -3.96 -0.04
C ARG A 227 3.86 -3.39 -1.45
N HIS A 228 2.66 -3.09 -1.94
CA HIS A 228 2.51 -2.50 -3.25
C HIS A 228 2.97 -1.03 -3.32
N VAL A 229 3.27 -0.38 -2.19
CA VAL A 229 3.86 0.97 -2.16
C VAL A 229 5.23 1.03 -2.85
N PHE A 230 5.99 -0.05 -2.83
CA PHE A 230 7.31 -0.12 -3.49
C PHE A 230 7.24 -0.16 -5.02
N TYR A 231 6.04 -0.12 -5.58
CA TYR A 231 5.77 -0.10 -7.02
C TYR A 231 4.92 1.12 -7.42
N ARG A 232 4.95 2.16 -6.58
CA ARG A 232 4.21 3.40 -6.80
C ARG A 232 4.80 4.19 -7.98
N PRO A 233 3.96 4.90 -8.75
CA PRO A 233 4.45 5.94 -9.65
C PRO A 233 4.95 7.15 -8.84
N ASP A 234 5.77 8.00 -9.47
CA ASP A 234 6.40 9.17 -8.82
C ASP A 234 5.38 10.12 -8.18
N GLU A 235 4.17 10.21 -8.74
CA GLU A 235 3.10 11.09 -8.24
C GLU A 235 2.57 10.68 -6.86
N THR A 236 2.74 9.42 -6.47
CA THR A 236 2.25 8.90 -5.18
C THR A 236 3.36 8.37 -4.28
N SER A 237 4.56 8.13 -4.82
CA SER A 237 5.73 7.74 -4.03
C SER A 237 6.21 8.88 -3.13
N VAL A 238 6.65 8.52 -1.94
CA VAL A 238 7.25 9.44 -0.95
C VAL A 238 8.67 9.00 -0.56
N SER A 239 9.20 7.96 -1.22
CA SER A 239 10.61 7.60 -1.10
C SER A 239 11.44 8.60 -1.90
N ASP A 240 12.44 9.19 -1.26
CA ASP A 240 13.47 9.97 -1.96
C ASP A 240 14.22 9.02 -2.92
N ASN A 241 14.14 9.29 -4.25
CA ASN A 241 14.94 8.62 -5.26
C ASN A 241 16.40 9.06 -5.19
#